data_3b6d486e774654704d3fa0d6d0c24598
#
_entry.id   3b6d486e774654704d3fa0d6d0c24598
#
_cell.length_a   1.000
_cell.length_b   1.000
_cell.length_c   1.000
_cell.angle_alpha   90.00
_cell.angle_beta   90.00
_cell.angle_gamma   90.00
#
_symmetry.space_group_name_H-M   'P 1'
#
loop_
_entity.id
_entity.type
_entity.pdbx_description
1 polymer ?
#
loop_
_entity_poly.entity_id
_entity_poly.type
_entity_poly.pdbx_seq_one_letter_code
_entity_poly.pdbx_strand_id
1 'polypeptide(L)'
;MRLDFFDLQLFINILSTGSLTKGAGRSAISLQAASERIKKLEHHFEVNLFTRHATGVKATLAGQTFAEHAQHLLQQQQQLQQAMLPFAHSATSNII
;
A
#
# COMPACT_ATOMS: atom_id res chain seq x y z
N MET A 1 9.58 -13.16 -0.28
CA MET A 1 9.24 -11.77 -0.61
C MET A 1 9.10 -10.96 0.66
N ARG A 2 9.53 -9.74 0.62
CA ARG A 2 9.40 -8.83 1.76
C ARG A 2 8.27 -7.85 1.50
N LEU A 3 7.24 -7.87 2.34
CA LEU A 3 6.11 -6.96 2.25
C LEU A 3 6.51 -5.62 2.88
N ASP A 4 6.32 -4.52 2.15
CA ASP A 4 6.62 -3.20 2.69
C ASP A 4 5.40 -2.26 2.59
N PHE A 5 5.48 -1.13 3.29
CA PHE A 5 4.37 -0.18 3.34
C PHE A 5 4.11 0.47 1.98
N PHE A 6 5.12 0.58 1.13
CA PHE A 6 4.92 1.09 -0.21
C PHE A 6 3.93 0.22 -0.99
N ASP A 7 4.08 -1.10 -0.89
CA ASP A 7 3.19 -2.04 -1.58
C ASP A 7 1.76 -1.94 -1.05
N LEU A 8 1.60 -1.76 0.26
CA LEU A 8 0.29 -1.57 0.87
C LEU A 8 -0.39 -0.31 0.36
N GLN A 9 0.36 0.80 0.33
CA GLN A 9 -0.18 2.07 -0.16
C GLN A 9 -0.50 2.02 -1.65
N LEU A 10 0.37 1.37 -2.44
CA LEU A 10 0.13 1.17 -3.86
C LEU A 10 -1.17 0.41 -4.10
N PHE A 11 -1.37 -0.67 -3.36
CA PHE A 11 -2.59 -1.47 -3.46
C PHE A 11 -3.84 -0.61 -3.19
N ILE A 12 -3.81 0.15 -2.10
CA ILE A 12 -4.92 1.03 -1.73
C ILE A 12 -5.15 2.11 -2.80
N ASN A 13 -4.10 2.68 -3.36
CA ASN A 13 -4.21 3.69 -4.41
C ASN A 13 -4.86 3.12 -5.68
N ILE A 14 -4.49 1.89 -6.05
CA ILE A 14 -5.11 1.21 -7.20
C ILE A 14 -6.59 0.93 -6.91
N LEU A 15 -6.89 0.41 -5.73
CA LEU A 15 -8.26 0.08 -5.35
C LEU A 15 -9.14 1.32 -5.34
N SER A 16 -8.68 2.41 -4.73
CA SER A 16 -9.46 3.64 -4.58
C SER A 16 -9.71 4.34 -5.91
N THR A 17 -8.80 4.21 -6.87
CA THR A 17 -8.97 4.80 -8.21
C THR A 17 -9.68 3.87 -9.19
N GLY A 18 -9.72 2.56 -8.88
CA GLY A 18 -10.25 1.57 -9.81
C GLY A 18 -9.40 1.40 -11.06
N SER A 19 -8.16 1.87 -11.04
CA SER A 19 -7.28 1.92 -12.20
C SER A 19 -5.84 1.66 -11.81
N LEU A 20 -5.21 0.72 -12.49
CA LEU A 20 -3.80 0.43 -12.29
C LEU A 20 -2.94 1.64 -12.66
N THR A 21 -3.26 2.29 -13.77
CA THR A 21 -2.53 3.49 -14.24
C THR A 21 -2.64 4.64 -13.25
N LYS A 22 -3.86 4.93 -12.79
CA LYS A 22 -4.07 6.03 -11.83
C LYS A 22 -3.46 5.71 -10.47
N GLY A 23 -3.56 4.47 -10.03
CA GLY A 23 -2.95 4.03 -8.78
C GLY A 23 -1.43 4.15 -8.82
N ALA A 24 -0.82 3.74 -9.93
CA ALA A 24 0.62 3.91 -10.15
C ALA A 24 1.01 5.38 -10.08
N GLY A 25 0.25 6.25 -10.74
CA GLY A 25 0.50 7.70 -10.73
C GLY A 25 0.47 8.29 -9.34
N ARG A 26 -0.50 7.90 -8.52
CA ARG A 26 -0.58 8.34 -7.12
C ARG A 26 0.59 7.86 -6.27
N SER A 27 1.18 6.75 -6.65
CA SER A 27 2.34 6.19 -5.95
C SER A 27 3.66 6.66 -6.57
N ALA A 28 3.60 7.52 -7.58
CA ALA A 28 4.75 8.10 -8.27
C ALA A 28 5.67 7.05 -8.90
N ILE A 29 5.08 5.99 -9.45
CA ILE A 29 5.80 4.94 -10.19
C ILE A 29 5.14 4.70 -11.55
N SER A 30 5.87 4.05 -12.45
CA SER A 30 5.33 3.69 -13.76
C SER A 30 4.25 2.61 -13.64
N LEU A 31 3.40 2.54 -14.66
CA LEU A 31 2.41 1.47 -14.78
C LEU A 31 3.09 0.09 -14.73
N GLN A 32 4.21 -0.05 -15.43
CA GLN A 32 4.94 -1.32 -15.49
C GLN A 32 5.46 -1.72 -14.11
N ALA A 33 6.04 -0.79 -13.37
CA ALA A 33 6.54 -1.05 -12.03
C ALA A 33 5.40 -1.42 -11.07
N ALA A 34 4.27 -0.72 -11.15
CA ALA A 34 3.09 -1.03 -10.36
C ALA A 34 2.57 -2.44 -10.66
N SER A 35 2.46 -2.78 -11.94
CA SER A 35 2.00 -4.09 -12.39
C SER A 35 2.90 -5.21 -11.83
N GLU A 36 4.21 -5.02 -11.89
CA GLU A 36 5.16 -5.99 -11.36
C GLU A 36 5.03 -6.18 -9.85
N ARG A 37 4.86 -5.09 -9.11
CA ARG A 37 4.70 -5.16 -7.66
C ARG A 37 3.43 -5.91 -7.27
N ILE A 38 2.31 -5.65 -7.96
CA ILE A 38 1.06 -6.35 -7.71
C ILE A 38 1.20 -7.84 -8.04
N LYS A 39 1.85 -8.18 -9.16
CA LYS A 39 2.09 -9.57 -9.52
C LYS A 39 2.92 -10.30 -8.46
N LYS A 40 3.93 -9.64 -7.89
CA LYS A 40 4.73 -10.22 -6.81
C LYS A 40 3.91 -10.48 -5.56
N LEU A 41 3.00 -9.56 -5.20
CA LEU A 41 2.07 -9.77 -4.09
C LEU A 41 1.18 -10.98 -4.34
N GLU A 42 0.58 -11.05 -5.51
CA GLU A 42 -0.29 -12.15 -5.88
C GLU A 42 0.45 -13.49 -5.89
N HIS A 43 1.67 -13.48 -6.41
CA HIS A 43 2.51 -14.67 -6.42
C HIS A 43 2.89 -15.11 -5.00
N HIS A 44 3.25 -14.16 -4.16
CA HIS A 44 3.64 -14.45 -2.77
C HIS A 44 2.50 -15.10 -1.98
N PHE A 45 1.28 -14.59 -2.12
CA PHE A 45 0.12 -15.10 -1.41
C PHE A 45 -0.62 -16.20 -2.18
N GLU A 46 -0.18 -16.51 -3.39
CA GLU A 46 -0.76 -17.53 -4.27
C GLU A 46 -2.26 -17.30 -4.49
N VAL A 47 -2.64 -16.05 -4.72
CA VAL A 47 -4.03 -15.66 -4.94
C VAL A 47 -4.10 -14.41 -5.80
N ASN A 48 -5.15 -14.31 -6.61
CA ASN A 48 -5.42 -13.06 -7.32
C ASN A 48 -6.06 -12.05 -6.36
N LEU A 49 -5.50 -10.85 -6.33
CA LEU A 49 -6.00 -9.75 -5.50
C LEU A 49 -6.89 -8.81 -6.30
N PHE A 50 -6.66 -8.73 -7.62
CA PHE A 50 -7.46 -7.93 -8.53
C PHE A 50 -7.97 -8.77 -9.69
N THR A 51 -9.15 -8.40 -10.21
CA THR A 51 -9.64 -8.82 -11.51
C THR A 51 -9.64 -7.62 -12.44
N ARG A 52 -9.36 -7.87 -13.73
CA ARG A 52 -9.33 -6.82 -14.73
C ARG A 52 -10.64 -6.81 -15.52
N HIS A 53 -11.16 -5.62 -15.76
CA HIS A 53 -12.37 -5.38 -16.53
C HIS A 53 -12.12 -4.29 -17.57
N ALA A 54 -13.02 -4.16 -18.55
CA ALA A 54 -12.91 -3.10 -19.54
C ALA A 54 -12.90 -1.70 -18.91
N THR A 55 -13.55 -1.55 -17.76
CA THR A 55 -13.67 -0.27 -17.06
C THR A 55 -12.60 -0.06 -15.97
N GLY A 56 -11.67 -1.01 -15.81
CA GLY A 56 -10.62 -0.89 -14.80
C GLY A 56 -10.39 -2.18 -14.04
N VAL A 57 -9.97 -2.06 -12.78
CA VAL A 57 -9.69 -3.20 -11.91
C VAL A 57 -10.62 -3.19 -10.70
N LYS A 58 -10.94 -4.37 -10.20
CA LYS A 58 -11.73 -4.56 -8.99
C LYS A 58 -11.04 -5.56 -8.09
N ALA A 59 -11.22 -5.42 -6.78
CA ALA A 59 -10.67 -6.36 -5.82
C ALA A 59 -11.45 -7.66 -5.84
N THR A 60 -10.73 -8.78 -5.78
CA THR A 60 -11.31 -10.09 -5.45
C THR A 60 -11.69 -10.11 -3.97
N LEU A 61 -12.31 -11.19 -3.49
CA LEU A 61 -12.53 -11.35 -2.04
C LEU A 61 -11.20 -11.32 -1.28
N ALA A 62 -10.18 -11.99 -1.81
CA ALA A 62 -8.85 -11.94 -1.22
C ALA A 62 -8.28 -10.51 -1.23
N GLY A 63 -8.50 -9.77 -2.32
CA GLY A 63 -8.09 -8.37 -2.41
C GLY A 63 -8.79 -7.47 -1.40
N GLN A 64 -10.07 -7.71 -1.16
CA GLN A 64 -10.82 -6.96 -0.14
C GLN A 64 -10.26 -7.22 1.26
N THR A 65 -9.96 -8.47 1.57
CA THR A 65 -9.32 -8.83 2.84
C THR A 65 -7.94 -8.17 2.96
N PHE A 66 -7.16 -8.22 1.90
CA PHE A 66 -5.86 -7.57 1.86
C PHE A 66 -5.99 -6.07 2.14
N ALA A 67 -6.94 -5.40 1.47
CA ALA A 67 -7.16 -3.96 1.63
C ALA A 67 -7.51 -3.60 3.07
N GLU A 68 -8.38 -4.37 3.71
CA GLU A 68 -8.77 -4.15 5.09
C GLU A 68 -7.56 -4.14 6.03
N HIS A 69 -6.74 -5.18 5.92
CA HIS A 69 -5.54 -5.27 6.75
C HIS A 69 -4.48 -4.24 6.37
N ALA A 70 -4.32 -3.95 5.08
CA ALA A 70 -3.39 -2.93 4.62
C ALA A 70 -3.74 -1.55 5.19
N GLN A 71 -5.02 -1.20 5.21
CA GLN A 71 -5.47 0.06 5.79
C GLN A 71 -5.15 0.15 7.27
N HIS A 72 -5.38 -0.92 8.03
CA HIS A 72 -5.05 -0.96 9.45
C HIS A 72 -3.54 -0.78 9.69
N LEU A 73 -2.72 -1.45 8.90
CA LEU A 73 -1.27 -1.33 9.03
C LEU A 73 -0.78 0.08 8.70
N LEU A 74 -1.32 0.69 7.65
CA LEU A 74 -0.99 2.06 7.28
C LEU A 74 -1.41 3.06 8.37
N GLN A 75 -2.58 2.87 8.95
CA GLN A 75 -3.04 3.69 10.07
C GLN A 75 -2.13 3.55 11.28
N GLN A 76 -1.73 2.34 11.62
CA GLN A 76 -0.83 2.08 12.72
C GLN A 76 0.53 2.73 12.51
N GLN A 77 1.06 2.67 11.29
CA GLN A 77 2.30 3.35 10.94
C GLN A 77 2.19 4.85 11.18
N GLN A 78 1.10 5.45 10.73
CA GLN A 78 0.85 6.88 10.90
C GLN A 78 0.71 7.26 12.37
N GLN A 79 -0.01 6.44 13.14
CA GLN A 79 -0.18 6.67 14.57
C GLN A 79 1.14 6.57 15.32
N LEU A 80 2.01 5.63 14.94
CA LEU A 80 3.34 5.52 15.51
C LEU A 80 4.13 6.81 15.32
N GLN A 81 4.14 7.33 14.08
CA GLN A 81 4.86 8.56 13.78
C GLN A 81 4.34 9.74 14.60
N GLN A 82 3.00 9.87 14.70
CA GLN A 82 2.39 10.93 15.48
C GLN A 82 2.66 10.77 16.97
N ALA A 83 2.64 9.55 17.48
CA ALA A 83 2.90 9.28 18.89
C ALA A 83 4.32 9.65 19.29
N MET A 84 5.26 9.63 18.34
CA MET A 84 6.66 9.95 18.62
C MET A 84 6.96 11.45 18.57
N LEU A 85 6.07 12.25 17.96
CA LEU A 85 6.31 13.69 17.81
C LEU A 85 6.58 14.43 19.12
N PRO A 86 5.85 14.18 20.22
CA PRO A 86 6.13 14.88 21.47
C PRO A 86 7.54 14.66 22.02
N PHE A 87 8.22 13.61 21.61
CA PHE A 87 9.56 13.28 22.09
C PHE A 87 10.67 13.89 21.25
N ALA A 88 10.35 14.47 20.09
CA ALA A 88 11.36 14.96 19.17
C ALA A 88 12.24 16.05 19.77
N HIS A 89 11.65 16.99 20.50
CA HIS A 89 12.39 18.05 21.16
C HIS A 89 13.27 17.54 22.31
N SER A 90 12.74 16.60 23.09
CA SER A 90 13.51 15.97 24.18
C SER A 90 14.70 15.21 23.62
N ALA A 91 14.50 14.46 22.55
CA ALA A 91 15.58 13.73 21.88
C ALA A 91 16.66 14.69 21.37
N THR A 92 16.24 15.80 20.77
CA THR A 92 17.16 16.81 20.25
C THR A 92 17.99 17.44 21.38
N SER A 93 17.36 17.70 22.52
CA SER A 93 18.08 18.29 23.68
C SER A 93 19.04 17.31 24.35
N ASN A 94 18.77 16.01 24.25
CA ASN A 94 19.51 14.98 24.96
C ASN A 94 20.63 14.35 24.14
N ILE A 95 20.65 14.56 22.84
CA ILE A 95 21.68 14.05 21.94
C ILE A 95 22.83 15.02 21.92
N ILE A 96 23.78 14.81 22.74
CA ILE A 96 24.96 15.66 22.76
C ILE A 96 26.20 14.80 22.88
#